data_1d7b7b1bfaf6f017737691b306750148
#
_entry.id   1d7b7b1bfaf6f017737691b306750148
#
_cell.length_a   1.000
_cell.length_b   1.000
_cell.length_c   1.000
_cell.angle_alpha   90.00
_cell.angle_beta   90.00
_cell.angle_gamma   90.00
#
_symmetry.space_group_name_H-M   'P 1'
#
loop_
_entity.id
_entity.type
_entity.pdbx_description
1 polymer ?
#
loop_
_entity_poly.entity_id
_entity_poly.type
_entity_poly.pdbx_seq_one_letter_code
_entity_poly.pdbx_strand_id
1 'polypeptide(L)'
;MVNLVEGSCVHRDEGQIMLKIVTKIPTAALSPNSRVHWAVKHKASKAIKKATANGVKIALLLADELDYANVPWHEIELQAVYYHHVNRRRDPDNLIALLKYPIDGLVMAGLLVDDDRITLKPVIKKIDKENPRLELIINPIKQADTSLEQSNE
;
A
#
# COMPACT_ATOMS: atom_id res chain seq x y z
N MET A 1 6.25 -19.74 12.26
CA MET A 1 5.78 -18.35 12.17
C MET A 1 5.82 -17.92 10.72
N VAL A 2 4.67 -17.82 10.08
CA VAL A 2 4.59 -17.43 8.68
C VAL A 2 4.85 -15.93 8.60
N ASN A 3 5.95 -15.53 7.99
CA ASN A 3 6.23 -14.13 7.69
C ASN A 3 5.25 -13.66 6.61
N LEU A 4 4.21 -12.95 7.02
CA LEU A 4 3.18 -12.38 6.13
C LEU A 4 3.73 -11.34 5.14
N VAL A 5 5.02 -11.10 5.17
CA VAL A 5 5.71 -10.14 4.31
C VAL A 5 6.43 -10.81 3.15
N GLU A 6 6.42 -12.14 3.13
CA GLU A 6 6.92 -12.90 1.98
C GLU A 6 6.08 -12.58 0.74
N GLY A 7 6.73 -12.21 -0.34
CA GLY A 7 6.09 -11.84 -1.59
C GLY A 7 6.15 -10.36 -1.94
N SER A 8 6.58 -9.50 -1.01
CA SER A 8 6.89 -8.11 -1.36
C SER A 8 8.09 -8.09 -2.32
N CYS A 9 7.96 -7.38 -3.43
CA CYS A 9 8.98 -7.40 -4.49
C CYS A 9 8.90 -6.14 -5.36
N VAL A 10 9.91 -5.98 -6.18
CA VAL A 10 9.97 -4.95 -7.22
C VAL A 10 9.87 -5.63 -8.57
N HIS A 11 8.99 -5.13 -9.41
CA HIS A 11 8.90 -5.51 -10.81
C HIS A 11 9.33 -4.33 -11.68
N ARG A 12 10.01 -4.64 -12.77
CA ARG A 12 10.32 -3.68 -13.82
C ARG A 12 9.64 -4.13 -15.10
N ASP A 13 8.87 -3.24 -15.67
CA ASP A 13 8.27 -3.46 -16.97
C ASP A 13 8.44 -2.17 -17.79
N GLU A 14 9.02 -2.30 -19.00
CA GLU A 14 9.22 -1.21 -19.97
C GLU A 14 9.80 0.09 -19.37
N GLY A 15 10.71 -0.03 -18.39
CA GLY A 15 11.33 1.13 -17.74
C GLY A 15 10.49 1.75 -16.63
N GLN A 16 9.34 1.16 -16.29
CA GLN A 16 8.55 1.53 -15.11
C GLN A 16 8.85 0.63 -13.93
N ILE A 17 8.97 1.25 -12.77
CA ILE A 17 9.14 0.53 -11.51
C ILE A 17 7.75 0.27 -10.93
N MET A 18 7.48 -0.98 -10.61
CA MET A 18 6.27 -1.38 -9.90
C MET A 18 6.67 -2.08 -8.61
N LEU A 19 6.20 -1.57 -7.50
CA LEU A 19 6.46 -2.13 -6.19
C LEU A 19 5.22 -2.90 -5.71
N LYS A 20 5.40 -4.16 -5.37
CA LYS A 20 4.35 -4.96 -4.74
C LYS A 20 4.65 -5.13 -3.26
N ILE A 21 3.79 -4.59 -2.41
CA ILE A 21 3.86 -4.74 -0.96
C ILE A 21 2.79 -5.72 -0.52
N VAL A 22 3.21 -6.76 0.20
CA VAL A 22 2.29 -7.72 0.80
C VAL A 22 2.15 -7.39 2.29
N THR A 23 0.92 -7.26 2.75
CA THR A 23 0.59 -6.94 4.13
C THR A 23 -0.65 -7.69 4.59
N LYS A 24 -1.01 -7.52 5.84
CA LYS A 24 -2.22 -8.11 6.41
C LYS A 24 -3.47 -7.38 5.94
N ILE A 25 -4.57 -8.11 5.80
CA ILE A 25 -5.88 -7.50 5.62
C ILE A 25 -6.25 -6.79 6.92
N PRO A 26 -6.62 -5.49 6.88
CA PRO A 26 -7.12 -4.79 8.05
C PRO A 26 -8.35 -5.50 8.64
N THR A 27 -8.40 -5.63 9.95
CA THR A 27 -9.49 -6.32 10.65
C THR A 27 -10.79 -5.52 10.63
N ALA A 28 -11.90 -6.18 10.88
CA ALA A 28 -13.22 -5.55 10.98
C ALA A 28 -13.29 -4.47 12.09
N ALA A 29 -12.41 -4.53 13.09
CA ALA A 29 -12.28 -3.51 14.13
C ALA A 29 -11.95 -2.12 13.54
N LEU A 30 -11.29 -2.06 12.39
CA LEU A 30 -10.91 -0.83 11.70
C LEU A 30 -11.98 -0.33 10.72
N SER A 31 -13.05 -1.08 10.52
CA SER A 31 -14.18 -0.66 9.68
C SER A 31 -14.80 0.64 10.23
N PRO A 32 -15.23 1.57 9.36
CA PRO A 32 -15.88 2.81 9.78
C PRO A 32 -17.11 2.59 10.68
N ASN A 33 -17.79 1.47 10.52
CA ASN A 33 -18.99 1.12 11.28
C ASN A 33 -18.69 0.30 12.55
N SER A 34 -17.43 0.05 12.85
CA SER A 34 -17.04 -0.71 14.04
C SER A 34 -17.29 0.09 15.32
N ARG A 35 -17.88 -0.57 16.31
CA ARG A 35 -18.18 -0.02 17.64
C ARG A 35 -17.26 -0.58 18.73
N VAL A 36 -16.14 -1.17 18.37
CA VAL A 36 -15.16 -1.66 19.34
C VAL A 36 -14.51 -0.51 20.10
N HIS A 37 -13.99 -0.82 21.29
CA HIS A 37 -13.28 0.15 22.12
C HIS A 37 -12.09 0.75 21.37
N TRP A 38 -11.82 2.03 21.59
CA TRP A 38 -10.73 2.76 20.92
C TRP A 38 -9.36 2.08 21.05
N ALA A 39 -9.07 1.45 22.21
CA ALA A 39 -7.81 0.74 22.43
C ALA A 39 -7.63 -0.45 21.47
N VAL A 40 -8.72 -1.15 21.16
CA VAL A 40 -8.71 -2.26 20.18
C VAL A 40 -8.44 -1.72 18.77
N LYS A 41 -9.10 -0.62 18.38
CA LYS A 41 -8.85 0.05 17.11
C LYS A 41 -7.41 0.54 16.99
N HIS A 42 -6.88 1.16 18.03
CA HIS A 42 -5.52 1.67 18.06
C HIS A 42 -4.49 0.55 17.88
N LYS A 43 -4.64 -0.55 18.62
CA LYS A 43 -3.78 -1.72 18.49
C LYS A 43 -3.83 -2.34 17.09
N ALA A 44 -5.03 -2.49 16.53
CA ALA A 44 -5.22 -3.02 15.18
C ALA A 44 -4.60 -2.09 14.11
N SER A 45 -4.80 -0.79 14.23
CA SER A 45 -4.21 0.22 13.35
C SER A 45 -2.68 0.17 13.38
N LYS A 46 -2.10 0.15 14.57
CA LYS A 46 -0.64 0.07 14.75
C LYS A 46 -0.05 -1.21 14.15
N ALA A 47 -0.74 -2.34 14.29
CA ALA A 47 -0.31 -3.61 13.73
C ALA A 47 -0.26 -3.58 12.20
N ILE A 48 -1.28 -3.00 11.55
CA ILE A 48 -1.33 -2.88 10.08
C ILE A 48 -0.25 -1.92 9.57
N LYS A 49 -0.08 -0.78 10.20
CA LYS A 49 0.98 0.19 9.83
C LYS A 49 2.36 -0.44 9.90
N LYS A 50 2.63 -1.17 10.98
CA LYS A 50 3.91 -1.87 11.17
C LYS A 50 4.11 -2.98 10.14
N ALA A 51 3.10 -3.81 9.88
CA ALA A 51 3.17 -4.87 8.87
C ALA A 51 3.45 -4.29 7.47
N THR A 52 2.79 -3.20 7.11
CA THR A 52 2.99 -2.52 5.83
C THR A 52 4.40 -1.92 5.75
N ALA A 53 4.87 -1.26 6.80
CA ALA A 53 6.22 -0.71 6.85
C ALA A 53 7.30 -1.79 6.72
N ASN A 54 7.10 -2.96 7.33
CA ASN A 54 7.99 -4.10 7.16
C ASN A 54 7.99 -4.62 5.72
N GLY A 55 6.83 -4.66 5.06
CA GLY A 55 6.72 -5.01 3.65
C GLY A 55 7.52 -4.06 2.75
N VAL A 56 7.44 -2.77 3.01
CA VAL A 56 8.25 -1.75 2.32
C VAL A 56 9.74 -2.05 2.51
N LYS A 57 10.20 -2.26 3.73
CA LYS A 57 11.61 -2.54 4.02
C LYS A 57 12.12 -3.76 3.27
N ILE A 58 11.35 -4.83 3.22
CA ILE A 58 11.72 -6.06 2.49
C ILE A 58 11.83 -5.79 1.00
N ALA A 59 10.84 -5.11 0.42
CA ALA A 59 10.87 -4.74 -0.99
C ALA A 59 12.10 -3.87 -1.32
N LEU A 60 12.43 -2.92 -0.44
CA LEU A 60 13.59 -2.05 -0.56
C LEU A 60 14.91 -2.82 -0.52
N LEU A 61 15.01 -3.86 0.31
CA LEU A 61 16.21 -4.72 0.40
C LEU A 61 16.43 -5.57 -0.85
N LEU A 62 15.35 -5.92 -1.56
CA LEU A 62 15.40 -6.75 -2.76
C LEU A 62 15.62 -5.95 -4.05
N ALA A 63 15.58 -4.63 -3.96
CA ALA A 63 15.69 -3.75 -5.11
C ALA A 63 17.09 -3.17 -5.24
N ASP A 64 17.42 -2.77 -6.48
CA ASP A 64 18.64 -2.03 -6.76
C ASP A 64 18.56 -0.59 -6.24
N GLU A 65 19.67 -0.01 -5.83
CA GLU A 65 19.73 1.39 -5.34
C GLU A 65 19.16 2.41 -6.34
N LEU A 66 19.30 2.13 -7.64
CA LEU A 66 18.76 3.00 -8.69
C LEU A 66 17.22 3.09 -8.70
N ASP A 67 16.54 2.07 -8.15
CA ASP A 67 15.08 2.05 -8.07
C ASP A 67 14.54 3.03 -7.02
N TYR A 68 15.39 3.44 -6.08
CA TYR A 68 15.01 4.27 -4.92
C TYR A 68 15.64 5.65 -4.90
N ALA A 69 16.32 6.06 -5.97
CA ALA A 69 16.97 7.37 -6.03
C ALA A 69 16.00 8.53 -5.74
N ASN A 70 14.70 8.31 -5.92
CA ASN A 70 13.65 9.33 -5.77
C ASN A 70 12.66 9.06 -4.62
N VAL A 71 12.96 8.12 -3.71
CA VAL A 71 12.14 7.90 -2.51
C VAL A 71 12.47 8.99 -1.47
N PRO A 72 11.51 9.59 -0.76
CA PRO A 72 10.06 9.34 -0.85
C PRO A 72 9.40 9.90 -2.11
N TRP A 73 8.45 9.15 -2.64
CA TRP A 73 7.69 9.58 -3.81
C TRP A 73 6.61 10.61 -3.44
N HIS A 74 6.38 11.56 -4.34
CA HIS A 74 5.35 12.59 -4.14
C HIS A 74 3.98 12.16 -4.65
N GLU A 75 3.94 11.38 -5.71
CA GLU A 75 2.72 10.96 -6.36
C GLU A 75 2.82 9.52 -6.82
N ILE A 76 1.79 8.73 -6.53
CA ILE A 76 1.72 7.32 -6.90
C ILE A 76 0.34 6.93 -7.42
N GLU A 77 0.33 5.84 -8.17
CA GLU A 77 -0.87 5.09 -8.50
C GLU A 77 -0.90 3.81 -7.65
N LEU A 78 -1.99 3.56 -6.97
CA LEU A 78 -2.16 2.44 -6.06
C LEU A 78 -3.29 1.52 -6.52
N GLN A 79 -2.99 0.24 -6.68
CA GLN A 79 -3.94 -0.85 -6.89
C GLN A 79 -3.94 -1.75 -5.67
N ALA A 80 -5.07 -1.87 -4.98
CA ALA A 80 -5.24 -2.80 -3.87
C ALA A 80 -5.91 -4.09 -4.33
N VAL A 81 -5.35 -5.23 -3.97
CA VAL A 81 -5.90 -6.55 -4.23
C VAL A 81 -6.10 -7.27 -2.90
N TYR A 82 -7.35 -7.50 -2.53
CA TYR A 82 -7.71 -8.25 -1.33
C TYR A 82 -7.88 -9.73 -1.66
N TYR A 83 -7.06 -10.58 -1.04
CA TYR A 83 -7.19 -12.02 -1.08
C TYR A 83 -7.83 -12.49 0.22
N HIS A 84 -9.13 -12.80 0.18
CA HIS A 84 -9.87 -13.29 1.32
C HIS A 84 -9.87 -14.82 1.37
N HIS A 85 -9.99 -15.40 2.56
CA HIS A 85 -10.05 -16.84 2.71
C HIS A 85 -11.44 -17.43 2.43
N VAL A 86 -12.49 -16.63 2.49
CA VAL A 86 -13.86 -17.02 2.18
C VAL A 86 -14.53 -15.99 1.28
N ASN A 87 -15.44 -16.50 0.43
CA ASN A 87 -16.24 -15.65 -0.42
C ASN A 87 -17.44 -15.14 0.36
N ARG A 88 -17.36 -13.90 0.85
CA ARG A 88 -18.45 -13.18 1.51
C ARG A 88 -18.76 -11.90 0.77
N ARG A 89 -20.01 -11.46 0.85
CA ARG A 89 -20.35 -10.10 0.41
C ARG A 89 -19.59 -9.09 1.25
N ARG A 90 -18.85 -8.21 0.60
CA ARG A 90 -18.12 -7.11 1.22
C ARG A 90 -18.44 -5.83 0.48
N ASP A 91 -18.74 -4.80 1.24
CA ASP A 91 -19.01 -3.47 0.71
C ASP A 91 -17.70 -2.88 0.15
N PRO A 92 -17.67 -2.49 -1.14
CA PRO A 92 -16.48 -1.85 -1.72
C PRO A 92 -16.03 -0.60 -0.97
N ASP A 93 -16.97 0.21 -0.48
CA ASP A 93 -16.64 1.43 0.26
C ASP A 93 -15.90 1.13 1.56
N ASN A 94 -16.26 0.06 2.25
CA ASN A 94 -15.55 -0.40 3.44
C ASN A 94 -14.15 -0.88 3.12
N LEU A 95 -13.95 -1.58 2.01
CA LEU A 95 -12.63 -2.02 1.56
C LEU A 95 -11.73 -0.84 1.22
N ILE A 96 -12.26 0.19 0.59
CA ILE A 96 -11.55 1.42 0.28
C ILE A 96 -11.18 2.16 1.58
N ALA A 97 -12.12 2.29 2.51
CA ALA A 97 -11.89 2.97 3.78
C ALA A 97 -10.79 2.29 4.62
N LEU A 98 -10.69 0.97 4.57
CA LEU A 98 -9.66 0.20 5.27
C LEU A 98 -8.25 0.44 4.73
N LEU A 99 -8.10 0.94 3.50
CA LEU A 99 -6.80 1.25 2.90
C LEU A 99 -6.07 2.40 3.58
N LYS A 100 -6.76 3.24 4.33
CA LYS A 100 -6.14 4.33 5.09
C LYS A 100 -4.97 3.83 5.94
N TYR A 101 -5.16 2.71 6.63
CA TYR A 101 -4.15 2.18 7.56
C TYR A 101 -2.88 1.66 6.88
N PRO A 102 -2.95 0.82 5.84
CA PRO A 102 -1.75 0.46 5.10
C PRO A 102 -1.11 1.67 4.39
N ILE A 103 -1.88 2.62 3.88
CA ILE A 103 -1.34 3.84 3.28
C ILE A 103 -0.55 4.66 4.32
N ASP A 104 -1.07 4.82 5.53
CA ASP A 104 -0.32 5.45 6.62
C ASP A 104 0.99 4.70 6.92
N GLY A 105 1.00 3.39 6.77
CA GLY A 105 2.20 2.56 6.88
C GLY A 105 3.23 2.84 5.79
N LEU A 106 2.79 3.11 4.57
CA LEU A 106 3.68 3.51 3.46
C LEU A 106 4.36 4.87 3.75
N VAL A 107 3.60 5.82 4.26
CA VAL A 107 4.13 7.14 4.67
C VAL A 107 5.11 6.99 5.83
N MET A 108 4.75 6.22 6.85
CA MET A 108 5.59 5.96 8.02
C MET A 108 6.93 5.29 7.65
N ALA A 109 6.92 4.42 6.64
CA ALA A 109 8.13 3.77 6.14
C ALA A 109 9.02 4.67 5.28
N GLY A 110 8.57 5.87 4.95
CA GLY A 110 9.30 6.82 4.11
C GLY A 110 9.20 6.55 2.60
N LEU A 111 8.24 5.74 2.17
CA LEU A 111 8.00 5.49 0.74
C LEU A 111 7.27 6.64 0.06
N LEU A 112 6.34 7.27 0.77
CA LEU A 112 5.55 8.41 0.34
C LEU A 112 5.81 9.62 1.21
N VAL A 113 5.78 10.80 0.61
CA VAL A 113 5.85 12.08 1.36
C VAL A 113 4.57 12.28 2.16
N ASP A 114 3.42 12.07 1.53
CA ASP A 114 2.10 12.25 2.13
C ASP A 114 1.06 11.37 1.40
N ASP A 115 -0.13 11.26 1.96
CA ASP A 115 -1.23 10.49 1.41
C ASP A 115 -2.16 11.28 0.46
N ASP A 116 -1.87 12.56 0.21
CA ASP A 116 -2.74 13.46 -0.55
C ASP A 116 -2.68 13.26 -2.08
N ARG A 117 -1.63 12.63 -2.60
CA ARG A 117 -1.38 12.46 -4.04
C ARG A 117 -1.36 10.99 -4.46
N ILE A 118 -2.40 10.29 -4.10
CA ILE A 118 -2.59 8.90 -4.46
C ILE A 118 -3.74 8.78 -5.45
N THR A 119 -3.44 8.28 -6.65
CA THR A 119 -4.48 7.86 -7.58
C THR A 119 -4.85 6.42 -7.28
N LEU A 120 -6.03 6.23 -6.70
CA LEU A 120 -6.51 4.91 -6.32
C LEU A 120 -7.24 4.26 -7.50
N LYS A 121 -6.74 3.11 -7.94
CA LYS A 121 -7.45 2.26 -8.90
C LYS A 121 -8.58 1.48 -8.22
N PRO A 122 -9.57 0.98 -8.99
CA PRO A 122 -10.61 0.14 -8.42
C PRO A 122 -10.05 -1.05 -7.64
N VAL A 123 -10.60 -1.29 -6.46
CA VAL A 123 -10.20 -2.38 -5.58
C VAL A 123 -10.57 -3.73 -6.20
N ILE A 124 -9.64 -4.67 -6.20
CA ILE A 124 -9.84 -6.02 -6.69
C ILE A 124 -10.04 -6.97 -5.49
N LYS A 125 -11.02 -7.84 -5.59
CA LYS A 125 -11.30 -8.90 -4.60
C LYS A 125 -11.03 -10.26 -5.21
N LYS A 126 -10.27 -11.07 -4.51
CA LYS A 126 -9.95 -12.46 -4.89
C LYS A 126 -10.11 -13.38 -3.68
N ILE A 127 -10.10 -14.68 -3.91
CA ILE A 127 -10.15 -15.70 -2.87
C ILE A 127 -8.86 -16.49 -2.88
N ASP A 128 -8.22 -16.56 -1.72
CA ASP A 128 -7.10 -17.44 -1.45
C ASP A 128 -7.26 -18.02 -0.05
N LYS A 129 -7.71 -19.27 0.00
CA LYS A 129 -8.03 -19.94 1.26
C LYS A 129 -6.80 -20.21 2.12
N GLU A 130 -5.66 -20.44 1.49
CA GLU A 130 -4.43 -20.84 2.19
C GLU A 130 -3.62 -19.66 2.67
N ASN A 131 -3.66 -18.54 1.93
CA ASN A 131 -2.84 -17.37 2.25
C ASN A 131 -3.60 -16.06 2.04
N PRO A 132 -4.59 -15.76 2.91
CA PRO A 132 -5.31 -14.49 2.85
C PRO A 132 -4.36 -13.33 3.13
N ARG A 133 -4.43 -12.30 2.29
CA ARG A 133 -3.52 -11.16 2.35
C ARG A 133 -4.06 -9.96 1.61
N LEU A 134 -3.47 -8.81 1.84
CA LEU A 134 -3.65 -7.61 1.04
C LEU A 134 -2.36 -7.36 0.24
N GLU A 135 -2.48 -7.20 -1.05
CA GLU A 135 -1.39 -6.78 -1.92
C GLU A 135 -1.61 -5.34 -2.38
N LEU A 136 -0.60 -4.51 -2.20
CA LEU A 136 -0.57 -3.14 -2.68
C LEU A 136 0.40 -3.06 -3.86
N ILE A 137 -0.11 -2.75 -5.03
CA ILE A 137 0.68 -2.57 -6.24
C ILE A 137 0.84 -1.08 -6.47
N ILE A 138 2.07 -0.59 -6.40
CA ILE A 138 2.40 0.82 -6.36
C ILE A 138 3.26 1.19 -7.55
N ASN A 139 2.78 2.14 -8.35
CA ASN A 139 3.53 2.73 -9.45
C ASN A 139 3.81 4.20 -9.13
N PRO A 140 5.09 4.61 -9.02
CA PRO A 140 5.40 6.02 -8.88
C PRO A 140 5.03 6.75 -10.18
N ILE A 141 4.41 7.91 -10.02
CA ILE A 141 4.13 8.80 -11.15
C ILE A 141 5.30 9.75 -11.25
N LYS A 142 6.01 9.73 -12.40
CA LYS A 142 7.08 10.68 -12.65
C LYS A 142 6.49 12.08 -12.73
N GLN A 143 7.01 12.99 -11.90
CA GLN A 143 6.70 14.41 -12.08
C GLN A 143 7.22 14.83 -13.44
N ALA A 144 6.35 15.40 -14.28
CA ALA A 144 6.79 16.10 -15.47
C ALA A 144 7.79 17.19 -15.04
N ASP A 145 8.99 17.18 -15.63
CA ASP A 145 9.98 18.22 -15.38
C ASP A 145 9.37 19.57 -15.69
N THR A 146 8.98 20.27 -14.64
CA THR A 146 8.45 21.64 -14.72
C THR A 146 9.57 22.65 -14.95
N SER A 147 10.72 22.20 -15.43
CA SER A 147 11.90 23.05 -15.65
C SER A 147 11.92 23.77 -16.99
N LEU A 148 10.84 23.76 -17.75
CA LEU A 148 10.78 24.40 -19.07
C LEU A 148 9.82 25.59 -19.19
N GLU A 149 9.20 26.09 -18.10
CA GLU A 149 8.29 27.22 -18.17
C GLU A 149 8.76 28.50 -17.46
N GLN A 150 10.06 28.67 -17.24
CA GLN A 150 10.59 29.93 -16.71
C GLN A 150 11.66 30.58 -17.60
N SER A 151 11.47 30.58 -18.90
CA SER A 151 12.29 31.42 -19.76
C SER A 151 11.48 31.99 -20.91
N ASN A 152 10.53 32.88 -20.62
CA ASN A 152 10.01 33.84 -21.56
C ASN A 152 9.29 34.99 -20.85
N GLU A 153 10.11 35.86 -20.30
CA GLU A 153 9.80 37.29 -20.26
C GLU A 153 11.09 38.09 -20.33
#